data_ce988eeb3bce2ab3f2ef0449abecdc85
#
_entry.id   ce988eeb3bce2ab3f2ef0449abecdc85
#
_cell.length_a   1.000
_cell.length_b   1.000
_cell.length_c   1.000
_cell.angle_alpha   90.00
_cell.angle_beta   90.00
_cell.angle_gamma   90.00
#
_symmetry.space_group_name_H-M   'P 1'
#
loop_
_entity.id
_entity.type
_entity.pdbx_description
1 polymer ?
#
loop_
_entity_poly.entity_id
_entity_poly.type
_entity_poly.pdbx_seq_one_letter_code
_entity_poly.pdbx_strand_id
1 'polypeptide(L)'
;SKIFVATDSKKIIKVCNQYGIQSIMTSSSCLTGTDRVADAISKFSNKIIINLQGDEPYINYLDIKKFISFSIKNKSSVTNAYTKLLNKKLFENKNIPKVILKKNNDLLYMSRSSIPGSKKKQISFVYKQICMYGFPKKILIKLFGKNRKKTPLEKIEDIEILRFLEN
;
A
#
# COMPACT_ATOMS: atom_id res chain seq x y z
N SER A 1 11.27 -16.84 -2.08
CA SER A 1 10.85 -15.58 -1.41
C SER A 1 10.64 -15.88 0.08
N LYS A 2 10.98 -14.94 0.96
CA LYS A 2 10.71 -15.04 2.39
C LYS A 2 9.46 -14.23 2.70
N ILE A 3 8.59 -14.74 3.57
CA ILE A 3 7.36 -14.06 4.01
C ILE A 3 7.51 -13.79 5.51
N PHE A 4 7.17 -12.57 5.93
CA PHE A 4 7.23 -12.16 7.32
C PHE A 4 6.01 -11.34 7.69
N VAL A 5 5.58 -11.45 8.93
CA VAL A 5 4.63 -10.52 9.55
C VAL A 5 5.42 -9.45 10.29
N ALA A 6 5.32 -8.19 9.86
CA ALA A 6 5.93 -7.04 10.54
C ALA A 6 4.92 -6.38 11.48
N THR A 7 5.22 -6.31 12.76
CA THR A 7 4.29 -5.79 13.79
C THR A 7 5.04 -5.23 14.99
N ASP A 8 4.42 -4.30 15.72
CA ASP A 8 4.86 -3.81 17.03
C ASP A 8 4.11 -4.50 18.20
N SER A 9 3.18 -5.39 17.88
CA SER A 9 2.36 -6.08 18.88
C SER A 9 2.97 -7.42 19.31
N LYS A 10 3.34 -7.53 20.59
CA LYS A 10 3.78 -8.81 21.17
C LYS A 10 2.69 -9.90 21.08
N LYS A 11 1.40 -9.51 21.07
CA LYS A 11 0.28 -10.46 20.92
C LYS A 11 0.30 -11.09 19.52
N ILE A 12 0.53 -10.29 18.47
CA ILE A 12 0.63 -10.78 17.08
C ILE A 12 1.86 -11.69 16.93
N ILE A 13 3.03 -11.30 17.47
CA ILE A 13 4.22 -12.16 17.48
C ILE A 13 3.93 -13.52 18.12
N LYS A 14 3.24 -13.54 19.29
CA LYS A 14 2.85 -14.79 19.96
C LYS A 14 2.01 -15.68 19.04
N VAL A 15 1.01 -15.10 18.37
CA VAL A 15 0.16 -15.84 17.42
C VAL A 15 0.98 -16.35 16.24
N CYS A 16 1.85 -15.52 15.65
CA CYS A 16 2.74 -15.96 14.56
C CYS A 16 3.57 -17.18 14.97
N ASN A 17 4.16 -17.16 16.18
CA ASN A 17 4.97 -18.26 16.69
C ASN A 17 4.14 -19.54 16.87
N GLN A 18 2.89 -19.45 17.32
CA GLN A 18 1.97 -20.59 17.46
C GLN A 18 1.70 -21.29 16.12
N TYR A 19 1.68 -20.53 15.02
CA TYR A 19 1.43 -21.04 13.68
C TYR A 19 2.70 -21.24 12.84
N GLY A 20 3.90 -21.11 13.44
CA GLY A 20 5.17 -21.24 12.71
C GLY A 20 5.42 -20.15 11.66
N ILE A 21 4.74 -18.99 11.77
CA ILE A 21 4.86 -17.87 10.84
C ILE A 21 6.04 -16.98 11.27
N GLN A 22 6.96 -16.72 10.35
CA GLN A 22 8.06 -15.81 10.62
C GLN A 22 7.54 -14.39 10.86
N SER A 23 8.02 -13.74 11.92
CA SER A 23 7.60 -12.40 12.30
C SER A 23 8.78 -11.53 12.70
N ILE A 24 8.61 -10.22 12.56
CA ILE A 24 9.62 -9.21 12.86
C ILE A 24 8.97 -8.17 13.77
N MET A 25 9.55 -8.00 14.97
CA MET A 25 9.19 -6.89 15.83
C MET A 25 9.74 -5.60 15.25
N THR A 26 8.87 -4.61 15.08
CA THR A 26 9.17 -3.28 14.54
C THR A 26 8.89 -2.21 15.60
N SER A 27 9.38 -1.00 15.36
CA SER A 27 9.15 0.13 16.26
C SER A 27 7.66 0.48 16.35
N SER A 28 7.20 0.80 17.57
CA SER A 28 5.87 1.40 17.80
C SER A 28 5.79 2.85 17.29
N SER A 29 6.92 3.49 16.98
CA SER A 29 6.99 4.85 16.43
C SER A 29 6.77 4.91 14.91
N CYS A 30 6.53 3.77 14.23
CA CYS A 30 6.19 3.77 12.81
C CYS A 30 4.87 4.50 12.57
N LEU A 31 4.90 5.54 11.73
CA LEU A 31 3.74 6.41 11.46
C LEU A 31 2.68 5.73 10.58
N THR A 32 3.12 4.77 9.75
CA THR A 32 2.26 4.09 8.76
C THR A 32 2.68 2.63 8.60
N GLY A 33 1.86 1.84 7.89
CA GLY A 33 2.20 0.47 7.50
C GLY A 33 3.44 0.41 6.61
N THR A 34 3.61 1.38 5.72
CA THR A 34 4.78 1.47 4.84
C THR A 34 6.06 1.86 5.61
N ASP A 35 5.98 2.73 6.62
CA ASP A 35 7.11 3.00 7.53
C ASP A 35 7.52 1.73 8.29
N ARG A 36 6.54 0.92 8.71
CA ARG A 36 6.79 -0.36 9.38
C ARG A 36 7.50 -1.36 8.49
N VAL A 37 7.10 -1.44 7.21
CA VAL A 37 7.81 -2.27 6.23
C VAL A 37 9.23 -1.79 6.02
N ALA A 38 9.44 -0.47 5.90
CA ALA A 38 10.78 0.11 5.76
C ALA A 38 11.69 -0.20 6.96
N ASP A 39 11.14 -0.16 8.17
CA ASP A 39 11.86 -0.55 9.40
C ASP A 39 12.23 -2.04 9.38
N ALA A 40 11.27 -2.91 9.06
CA ALA A 40 11.46 -4.36 9.03
C ALA A 40 12.53 -4.80 8.02
N ILE A 41 12.56 -4.18 6.83
CA ILE A 41 13.40 -4.63 5.71
C ILE A 41 14.81 -4.05 5.70
N SER A 42 15.17 -3.19 6.62
CA SER A 42 16.49 -2.53 6.67
C SER A 42 17.65 -3.53 6.60
N LYS A 43 17.49 -4.71 7.21
CA LYS A 43 18.48 -5.79 7.30
C LYS A 43 18.46 -6.81 6.15
N PHE A 44 17.55 -6.68 5.18
CA PHE A 44 17.42 -7.65 4.08
C PHE A 44 18.11 -7.15 2.81
N SER A 45 18.65 -8.07 2.00
CA SER A 45 19.32 -7.77 0.73
C SER A 45 18.37 -7.70 -0.47
N ASN A 46 17.09 -8.04 -0.30
CA ASN A 46 16.09 -8.07 -1.37
C ASN A 46 15.95 -6.71 -2.07
N LYS A 47 15.84 -6.72 -3.40
CA LYS A 47 15.70 -5.49 -4.22
C LYS A 47 14.26 -4.99 -4.30
N ILE A 48 13.29 -5.92 -4.30
CA ILE A 48 11.85 -5.64 -4.36
C ILE A 48 11.18 -6.16 -3.10
N ILE A 49 10.33 -5.36 -2.53
CA ILE A 49 9.54 -5.65 -1.32
C ILE A 49 8.08 -5.62 -1.71
N ILE A 50 7.36 -6.69 -1.43
CA ILE A 50 5.90 -6.74 -1.56
C ILE A 50 5.32 -6.54 -0.17
N ASN A 51 4.46 -5.55 -0.03
CA ASN A 51 3.71 -5.28 1.19
C ASN A 51 2.24 -5.61 0.93
N LEU A 52 1.70 -6.52 1.71
CA LEU A 52 0.27 -6.80 1.80
C LEU A 52 -0.17 -6.43 3.21
N GLN A 53 -1.03 -5.43 3.33
CA GLN A 53 -1.51 -4.96 4.63
C GLN A 53 -2.59 -5.89 5.18
N GLY A 54 -2.67 -6.00 6.50
CA GLY A 54 -3.55 -6.94 7.19
C GLY A 54 -5.04 -6.58 7.13
N ASP A 55 -5.39 -5.44 6.58
CA ASP A 55 -6.77 -5.00 6.32
C ASP A 55 -7.39 -5.59 5.05
N GLU A 56 -6.62 -6.39 4.28
CA GLU A 56 -7.09 -7.12 3.09
C GLU A 56 -7.13 -8.66 3.31
N PRO A 57 -7.87 -9.17 4.32
CA PRO A 57 -7.80 -10.59 4.69
C PRO A 57 -8.39 -11.55 3.64
N TYR A 58 -9.22 -11.04 2.72
CA TYR A 58 -9.90 -11.86 1.71
C TYR A 58 -9.29 -11.75 0.31
N ILE A 59 -8.09 -11.20 0.18
CA ILE A 59 -7.44 -11.09 -1.13
C ILE A 59 -7.16 -12.47 -1.72
N ASN A 60 -7.49 -12.63 -3.00
CA ASN A 60 -7.27 -13.90 -3.68
C ASN A 60 -5.77 -14.15 -3.90
N TYR A 61 -5.31 -15.35 -3.58
CA TYR A 61 -3.91 -15.71 -3.68
C TYR A 61 -3.38 -15.65 -5.13
N LEU A 62 -4.22 -15.93 -6.14
CA LEU A 62 -3.85 -15.80 -7.55
C LEU A 62 -3.58 -14.33 -7.93
N ASP A 63 -4.33 -13.38 -7.34
CA ASP A 63 -4.10 -11.97 -7.55
C ASP A 63 -2.80 -11.52 -6.87
N ILE A 64 -2.48 -12.07 -5.70
CA ILE A 64 -1.16 -11.84 -5.06
C ILE A 64 -0.04 -12.32 -5.99
N LYS A 65 -0.14 -13.52 -6.57
CA LYS A 65 0.86 -14.03 -7.51
C LYS A 65 1.02 -13.16 -8.76
N LYS A 66 -0.08 -12.74 -9.36
CA LYS A 66 -0.09 -11.81 -10.51
C LYS A 66 0.60 -10.49 -10.15
N PHE A 67 0.25 -9.94 -8.99
CA PHE A 67 0.83 -8.70 -8.52
C PHE A 67 2.33 -8.79 -8.26
N ILE A 68 2.80 -9.87 -7.62
CA ILE A 68 4.24 -10.14 -7.42
C ILE A 68 4.97 -10.17 -8.77
N SER A 69 4.43 -10.94 -9.74
CA SER A 69 5.02 -11.04 -11.08
C SER A 69 5.07 -9.69 -11.79
N PHE A 70 4.01 -8.89 -11.68
CA PHE A 70 3.96 -7.54 -12.21
C PHE A 70 4.99 -6.62 -11.56
N SER A 71 5.10 -6.63 -10.24
CA SER A 71 6.06 -5.81 -9.50
C SER A 71 7.52 -6.16 -9.82
N ILE A 72 7.81 -7.46 -10.01
CA ILE A 72 9.16 -7.92 -10.42
C ILE A 72 9.51 -7.42 -11.83
N LYS A 73 8.56 -7.44 -12.76
CA LYS A 73 8.76 -6.90 -14.13
C LYS A 73 8.98 -5.38 -14.11
N ASN A 74 8.34 -4.68 -13.18
CA ASN A 74 8.42 -3.22 -13.02
C ASN A 74 9.31 -2.82 -11.81
N LYS A 75 10.43 -3.49 -11.63
CA LYS A 75 11.32 -3.41 -10.45
C LYS A 75 11.92 -2.03 -10.15
N SER A 76 11.82 -1.08 -11.05
CA SER A 76 12.26 0.31 -10.89
C SER A 76 11.16 1.25 -10.41
N SER A 77 9.90 0.79 -10.45
CA SER A 77 8.72 1.61 -10.12
C SER A 77 8.02 1.11 -8.86
N VAL A 78 7.41 2.03 -8.13
CA VAL A 78 6.45 1.68 -7.09
C VAL A 78 5.18 1.20 -7.76
N THR A 79 4.66 0.06 -7.32
CA THR A 79 3.42 -0.53 -7.85
C THR A 79 2.37 -0.61 -6.76
N ASN A 80 1.10 -0.40 -7.11
CA ASN A 80 -0.02 -0.54 -6.19
C ASN A 80 -1.19 -1.24 -6.89
N ALA A 81 -1.88 -2.10 -6.18
CA ALA A 81 -3.06 -2.76 -6.69
C ALA A 81 -4.30 -1.85 -6.61
N TYR A 82 -5.19 -2.00 -7.57
CA TYR A 82 -6.49 -1.32 -7.60
C TYR A 82 -7.57 -2.21 -8.20
N THR A 83 -8.83 -1.89 -7.94
CA THR A 83 -9.98 -2.57 -8.53
C THR A 83 -11.10 -1.59 -8.88
N LYS A 84 -12.01 -2.01 -9.75
CA LYS A 84 -13.22 -1.21 -10.09
C LYS A 84 -14.12 -1.08 -8.87
N LEU A 85 -14.67 0.11 -8.70
CA LEU A 85 -15.64 0.45 -7.68
C LEU A 85 -16.99 0.65 -8.37
N LEU A 86 -17.91 -0.31 -8.20
CA LEU A 86 -19.18 -0.33 -8.91
C LEU A 86 -20.37 0.20 -8.09
N ASN A 87 -20.15 0.50 -6.81
CA ASN A 87 -21.20 0.89 -5.88
C ASN A 87 -21.09 2.37 -5.51
N LYS A 88 -22.16 3.15 -5.73
CA LYS A 88 -22.20 4.57 -5.40
C LYS A 88 -21.95 4.86 -3.92
N LYS A 89 -22.51 4.08 -3.00
CA LYS A 89 -22.28 4.27 -1.55
C LYS A 89 -20.80 4.10 -1.19
N LEU A 90 -20.12 3.12 -1.82
CA LEU A 90 -18.68 2.92 -1.63
C LEU A 90 -17.86 4.06 -2.25
N PHE A 91 -18.34 4.68 -3.34
CA PHE A 91 -17.70 5.83 -3.95
C PHE A 91 -17.72 7.06 -3.02
N GLU A 92 -18.79 7.26 -2.29
CA GLU A 92 -18.98 8.37 -1.35
C GLU A 92 -18.28 8.10 0.00
N ASN A 93 -17.86 6.85 0.26
CA ASN A 93 -17.24 6.47 1.52
C ASN A 93 -15.77 6.98 1.61
N LYS A 94 -15.51 7.88 2.55
CA LYS A 94 -14.17 8.45 2.80
C LYS A 94 -13.13 7.46 3.30
N ASN A 95 -13.56 6.30 3.83
CA ASN A 95 -12.62 5.23 4.24
C ASN A 95 -12.02 4.47 3.06
N ILE A 96 -12.57 4.66 1.85
CA ILE A 96 -12.12 4.01 0.63
C ILE A 96 -11.39 5.02 -0.23
N PRO A 97 -10.06 4.95 -0.38
CA PRO A 97 -9.32 5.81 -1.30
C PRO A 97 -9.71 5.52 -2.75
N LYS A 98 -10.08 6.57 -3.50
CA LYS A 98 -10.34 6.51 -4.94
C LYS A 98 -9.07 6.75 -5.70
N VAL A 99 -8.91 6.06 -6.81
CA VAL A 99 -7.69 6.04 -7.64
C VAL A 99 -8.00 6.66 -9.00
N ILE A 100 -7.22 7.65 -9.38
CA ILE A 100 -7.24 8.23 -10.73
C ILE A 100 -5.96 7.82 -11.45
N LEU A 101 -6.14 7.26 -12.65
CA LEU A 101 -5.04 6.75 -13.47
C LEU A 101 -4.84 7.59 -14.73
N LYS A 102 -3.62 7.66 -15.21
CA LYS A 102 -3.26 8.09 -16.55
C LYS A 102 -3.67 7.01 -17.57
N LYS A 103 -3.65 7.34 -18.87
CA LYS A 103 -3.95 6.38 -19.95
C LYS A 103 -3.03 5.15 -19.98
N ASN A 104 -1.82 5.29 -19.51
CA ASN A 104 -0.82 4.21 -19.41
C ASN A 104 -0.88 3.42 -18.10
N ASN A 105 -1.95 3.60 -17.30
CA ASN A 105 -2.17 3.03 -15.96
C ASN A 105 -1.20 3.52 -14.87
N ASP A 106 -0.41 4.57 -15.11
CA ASP A 106 0.30 5.22 -14.03
C ASP A 106 -0.68 5.93 -13.10
N LEU A 107 -0.36 5.98 -11.82
CA LEU A 107 -1.13 6.74 -10.85
C LEU A 107 -1.04 8.24 -11.16
N LEU A 108 -2.21 8.88 -11.33
CA LEU A 108 -2.30 10.33 -11.40
C LEU A 108 -2.52 10.94 -10.03
N TYR A 109 -3.48 10.40 -9.27
CA TYR A 109 -3.78 10.85 -7.91
C TYR A 109 -4.64 9.84 -7.16
N MET A 110 -4.61 9.92 -5.82
CA MET A 110 -5.52 9.22 -4.92
C MET A 110 -6.16 10.19 -3.95
N SER A 111 -7.43 9.97 -3.60
CA SER A 111 -8.12 10.77 -2.60
C SER A 111 -9.21 9.97 -1.88
N ARG A 112 -9.46 10.36 -0.63
CA ARG A 112 -10.63 9.89 0.12
C ARG A 112 -11.92 10.59 -0.34
N SER A 113 -11.81 11.75 -0.98
CA SER A 113 -12.94 12.43 -1.62
C SER A 113 -13.49 11.65 -2.81
N SER A 114 -14.72 11.95 -3.21
CA SER A 114 -15.39 11.32 -4.36
C SER A 114 -14.83 11.87 -5.66
N ILE A 115 -13.69 11.35 -6.11
CA ILE A 115 -13.04 11.73 -7.37
C ILE A 115 -13.16 10.60 -8.42
N PRO A 116 -13.28 10.93 -9.74
CA PRO A 116 -13.46 12.27 -10.31
C PRO A 116 -14.85 12.85 -10.03
N GLY A 117 -14.95 14.17 -9.91
CA GLY A 117 -16.23 14.86 -9.89
C GLY A 117 -16.90 14.86 -11.27
N SER A 118 -18.24 14.79 -11.33
CA SER A 118 -18.99 14.83 -12.58
C SER A 118 -20.08 15.88 -12.55
N LYS A 119 -20.09 16.82 -13.50
CA LYS A 119 -21.17 17.77 -13.69
C LYS A 119 -22.50 17.09 -14.06
N LYS A 120 -22.44 15.99 -14.82
CA LYS A 120 -23.60 15.26 -15.35
C LYS A 120 -24.10 14.15 -14.41
N LYS A 121 -23.55 14.03 -13.20
CA LYS A 121 -23.85 12.95 -12.24
C LYS A 121 -23.69 11.52 -12.77
N GLN A 122 -23.12 11.36 -13.96
CA GLN A 122 -22.82 10.07 -14.57
C GLN A 122 -21.31 9.79 -14.42
N ILE A 123 -20.97 8.74 -13.67
CA ILE A 123 -19.60 8.25 -13.54
C ILE A 123 -19.62 6.82 -14.06
N SER A 124 -18.99 6.58 -15.20
CA SER A 124 -19.00 5.29 -15.89
C SER A 124 -18.18 4.24 -15.12
N PHE A 125 -17.12 4.66 -14.47
CA PHE A 125 -16.29 3.79 -13.61
C PHE A 125 -15.43 4.63 -12.67
N VAL A 126 -15.12 4.03 -11.53
CA VAL A 126 -14.16 4.55 -10.54
C VAL A 126 -13.29 3.38 -10.10
N TYR A 127 -12.10 3.67 -9.68
CA TYR A 127 -11.21 2.68 -9.06
C TYR A 127 -11.03 2.97 -7.58
N LYS A 128 -10.90 1.91 -6.79
CA LYS A 128 -10.47 1.96 -5.39
C LYS A 128 -9.10 1.32 -5.23
N GLN A 129 -8.34 1.82 -4.28
CA GLN A 129 -7.09 1.22 -3.85
C GLN A 129 -7.32 -0.16 -3.22
N ILE A 130 -6.38 -1.05 -3.45
CA ILE A 130 -6.16 -2.28 -2.67
C ILE A 130 -4.84 -2.11 -1.92
N CYS A 131 -4.82 -2.43 -0.63
CA CYS A 131 -3.66 -2.25 0.24
C CYS A 131 -2.55 -3.30 -0.01
N MET A 132 -2.16 -3.41 -1.27
CA MET A 132 -1.08 -4.27 -1.77
C MET A 132 -0.12 -3.46 -2.64
N TYR A 133 1.16 -3.46 -2.25
CA TYR A 133 2.18 -2.58 -2.81
C TYR A 133 3.44 -3.35 -3.17
N GLY A 134 4.12 -2.92 -4.23
CA GLY A 134 5.46 -3.37 -4.59
C GLY A 134 6.42 -2.19 -4.58
N PHE A 135 7.47 -2.29 -3.78
CA PHE A 135 8.42 -1.21 -3.59
C PHE A 135 9.82 -1.62 -4.03
N PRO A 136 10.49 -0.83 -4.89
CA PRO A 136 11.94 -0.89 -4.97
C PRO A 136 12.55 -0.52 -3.61
N LYS A 137 13.34 -1.41 -3.00
CA LYS A 137 13.88 -1.19 -1.64
C LYS A 137 14.57 0.17 -1.48
N LYS A 138 15.35 0.60 -2.49
CA LYS A 138 16.06 1.88 -2.45
C LYS A 138 15.10 3.06 -2.31
N ILE A 139 14.00 3.07 -3.06
CA ILE A 139 12.99 4.13 -3.03
C ILE A 139 12.25 4.10 -1.69
N LEU A 140 11.87 2.91 -1.23
CA LEU A 140 11.18 2.74 0.04
C LEU A 140 12.00 3.31 1.21
N ILE A 141 13.27 2.92 1.34
CA ILE A 141 14.14 3.41 2.42
C ILE A 141 14.45 4.91 2.29
N LYS A 142 14.51 5.44 1.06
CA LYS A 142 14.73 6.88 0.83
C LYS A 142 13.58 7.72 1.41
N LEU A 143 12.33 7.28 1.23
CA LEU A 143 11.15 8.08 1.56
C LEU A 143 10.50 7.69 2.89
N PHE A 144 10.67 6.44 3.32
CA PHE A 144 10.11 5.91 4.56
C PHE A 144 11.20 5.41 5.51
N GLY A 145 10.86 5.15 6.75
CA GLY A 145 11.79 4.67 7.76
C GLY A 145 12.05 5.69 8.87
N LYS A 146 13.10 5.43 9.65
CA LYS A 146 13.38 6.17 10.87
C LYS A 146 13.48 7.68 10.63
N ASN A 147 12.81 8.49 11.47
CA ASN A 147 12.80 9.96 11.43
C ASN A 147 12.18 10.58 10.17
N ARG A 148 11.45 9.84 9.35
CA ARG A 148 10.72 10.40 8.22
C ARG A 148 9.38 10.98 8.70
N LYS A 149 8.94 12.05 8.03
CA LYS A 149 7.65 12.70 8.32
C LYS A 149 6.68 12.44 7.17
N LYS A 150 5.39 12.42 7.45
CA LYS A 150 4.36 12.44 6.42
C LYS A 150 4.47 13.72 5.60
N THR A 151 4.33 13.59 4.29
CA THR A 151 4.23 14.74 3.37
C THR A 151 2.88 15.44 3.50
N PRO A 152 2.71 16.67 3.01
CA PRO A 152 1.47 17.43 3.18
C PRO A 152 0.22 16.70 2.69
N LEU A 153 0.21 16.19 1.45
CA LEU A 153 -0.95 15.47 0.91
C LEU A 153 -1.17 14.14 1.62
N GLU A 154 -0.10 13.39 1.88
CA GLU A 154 -0.20 12.16 2.68
C GLU A 154 -0.83 12.42 4.05
N LYS A 155 -0.49 13.52 4.71
CA LYS A 155 -1.04 13.88 6.02
C LYS A 155 -2.52 14.25 5.94
N ILE A 156 -2.93 14.98 4.90
CA ILE A 156 -4.31 15.43 4.71
C ILE A 156 -5.22 14.27 4.34
N GLU A 157 -4.79 13.47 3.36
CA GLU A 157 -5.59 12.36 2.83
C GLU A 157 -5.45 11.07 3.64
N ASP A 158 -4.40 10.98 4.48
CA ASP A 158 -3.99 9.75 5.18
C ASP A 158 -3.85 8.55 4.21
N ILE A 159 -3.13 8.78 3.11
CA ILE A 159 -2.84 7.82 2.05
C ILE A 159 -1.33 7.78 1.82
N GLU A 160 -0.68 6.70 2.22
CA GLU A 160 0.79 6.54 2.23
C GLU A 160 1.45 6.69 0.85
N ILE A 161 0.75 6.26 -0.21
CA ILE A 161 1.27 6.32 -1.60
C ILE A 161 1.47 7.76 -2.08
N LEU A 162 0.74 8.73 -1.54
CA LEU A 162 0.92 10.13 -1.92
C LEU A 162 2.33 10.63 -1.62
N ARG A 163 3.02 10.09 -0.60
CA ARG A 163 4.42 10.45 -0.33
C ARG A 163 5.34 10.17 -1.53
N PHE A 164 5.06 9.16 -2.34
CA PHE A 164 5.82 8.87 -3.55
C PHE A 164 5.49 9.84 -4.69
N LEU A 165 4.26 10.35 -4.77
CA LEU A 165 3.87 11.35 -5.78
C LEU A 165 4.39 12.74 -5.45
N GLU A 166 4.62 13.05 -4.17
CA GLU A 166 5.14 14.33 -3.70
C GLU A 166 6.68 14.43 -3.76
N ASN A 167 7.42 13.32 -4.07
CA ASN A 167 8.89 13.23 -4.13
C ASN A 167 9.40 12.59 -5.42
#